data_3b04b436cb9fa7f8d2bf04445bfa7e39
#
_entry.id   3b04b436cb9fa7f8d2bf04445bfa7e39
#
_cell.length_a   1.000
_cell.length_b   1.000
_cell.length_c   1.000
_cell.angle_alpha   90.00
_cell.angle_beta   90.00
_cell.angle_gamma   90.00
#
_symmetry.space_group_name_H-M   'P 1'
#
loop_
_entity.id
_entity.type
_entity.pdbx_description
1 polymer ?
#
loop_
_entity_poly.entity_id
_entity_poly.type
_entity_poly.pdbx_seq_one_letter_code
_entity_poly.pdbx_strand_id
1 'polypeptide(L)'
;MINTEFSECISACTNCSLICTECATSCLKEKDLEMMRECIQRCLECADICQLCVRMQQHNSPFLKEICELCAKICEYCAEECEKHSHDHCKKCAEACRQCAEECRKIAMYITSIMLIIFRRMMS
;
A
#
# COMPACT_ATOMS: atom_id res chain seq x y z
N MET A 1 6.32 -10.72 -18.14
CA MET A 1 6.09 -9.32 -18.50
C MET A 1 4.97 -8.76 -17.65
N ILE A 2 5.18 -7.59 -17.09
CA ILE A 2 4.21 -6.92 -16.22
C ILE A 2 3.29 -6.06 -17.09
N ASN A 3 1.99 -6.21 -16.96
CA ASN A 3 1.03 -5.39 -17.69
C ASN A 3 0.92 -3.99 -17.05
N THR A 4 0.15 -3.11 -17.67
CA THR A 4 0.03 -1.72 -17.23
C THR A 4 -0.48 -1.60 -15.79
N GLU A 5 -1.46 -2.43 -15.41
CA GLU A 5 -2.02 -2.41 -14.06
C GLU A 5 -0.97 -2.77 -13.02
N PHE A 6 -0.17 -3.80 -13.26
CA PHE A 6 0.90 -4.18 -12.35
C PHE A 6 1.98 -3.11 -12.27
N SER A 7 2.35 -2.51 -13.40
CA SER A 7 3.32 -1.41 -13.45
C SER A 7 2.86 -0.24 -12.57
N GLU A 8 1.62 0.16 -12.69
CA GLU A 8 1.05 1.26 -11.91
C GLU A 8 1.02 0.93 -10.43
N CYS A 9 0.64 -0.30 -10.08
CA CYS A 9 0.61 -0.74 -8.69
C CYS A 9 2.01 -0.78 -8.09
N ILE A 10 2.98 -1.34 -8.81
CA ILE A 10 4.38 -1.39 -8.36
C ILE A 10 4.90 0.04 -8.13
N SER A 11 4.61 0.95 -9.05
CA SER A 11 5.02 2.34 -8.92
C SER A 11 4.39 3.00 -7.67
N ALA A 12 3.10 2.80 -7.46
CA ALA A 12 2.38 3.35 -6.31
C ALA A 12 2.90 2.78 -5.00
N CYS A 13 3.14 1.46 -4.94
CA CYS A 13 3.68 0.81 -3.74
C CYS A 13 5.11 1.28 -3.44
N THR A 14 5.94 1.40 -4.46
CA THR A 14 7.31 1.88 -4.29
C THR A 14 7.32 3.31 -3.76
N ASN A 15 6.52 4.17 -4.36
CA ASN A 15 6.39 5.55 -3.92
C ASN A 15 5.87 5.63 -2.48
N CYS A 16 4.85 4.84 -2.16
CA CYS A 16 4.27 4.82 -0.82
C CYS A 16 5.30 4.38 0.22
N SER A 17 6.08 3.34 -0.08
CA SER A 17 7.13 2.86 0.82
C SER A 17 8.13 3.95 1.15
N LEU A 18 8.60 4.68 0.13
CA LEU A 18 9.57 5.75 0.31
C LEU A 18 8.97 6.91 1.13
N ILE A 19 7.75 7.32 0.79
CA ILE A 19 7.10 8.45 1.47
C ILE A 19 6.76 8.10 2.92
N CYS A 20 6.31 6.88 3.19
CA CYS A 20 6.04 6.43 4.56
C CYS A 20 7.31 6.43 5.40
N THR A 21 8.43 6.00 4.85
CA THR A 21 9.72 6.02 5.55
C THR A 21 10.15 7.46 5.86
N GLU A 22 10.01 8.35 4.88
CA GLU A 22 10.31 9.78 5.07
C GLU A 22 9.40 10.38 6.14
N CYS A 23 8.12 10.04 6.13
CA CYS A 23 7.15 10.55 7.11
C CYS A 23 7.54 10.08 8.51
N ALA A 24 7.85 8.79 8.69
CA ALA A 24 8.27 8.28 10.00
C ALA A 24 9.50 9.02 10.52
N THR A 25 10.49 9.23 9.65
CA THR A 25 11.72 9.95 10.01
C THR A 25 11.41 11.40 10.39
N SER A 26 10.54 12.06 9.64
CA SER A 26 10.14 13.44 9.92
C SER A 26 9.35 13.54 11.23
N CYS A 27 8.49 12.56 11.49
CA CYS A 27 7.72 12.51 12.74
C CYS A 27 8.64 12.44 13.97
N LEU A 28 9.77 11.73 13.85
CA LEU A 28 10.73 11.60 14.94
C LEU A 28 11.39 12.94 15.31
N LYS A 29 11.33 13.93 14.42
CA LYS A 29 11.90 15.27 14.64
C LYS A 29 10.89 16.27 15.20
N GLU A 30 9.62 15.87 15.34
CA GLU A 30 8.58 16.76 15.88
C GLU A 30 8.74 16.90 17.39
N LYS A 31 8.30 18.05 17.92
CA LYS A 31 8.46 18.36 19.35
C LYS A 31 7.64 17.43 20.24
N ASP A 32 6.40 17.13 19.85
CA ASP A 32 5.53 16.24 20.62
C ASP A 32 5.64 14.82 20.04
N LEU A 33 6.67 14.12 20.46
CA LEU A 33 6.96 12.77 19.99
C LEU A 33 5.85 11.79 20.35
N GLU A 34 5.25 11.96 21.53
CA GLU A 34 4.17 11.08 21.97
C GLU A 34 2.96 11.15 21.03
N MET A 35 2.64 12.37 20.57
CA MET A 35 1.55 12.57 19.60
C MET A 35 1.84 11.88 18.27
N MET A 36 3.11 11.74 17.89
CA MET A 36 3.52 11.16 16.62
C MET A 36 3.74 9.66 16.68
N ARG A 37 3.71 9.05 17.84
CA ARG A 37 4.08 7.65 18.05
C ARG A 37 3.28 6.70 17.15
N GLU A 38 1.98 6.85 17.12
CA GLU A 38 1.10 5.98 16.31
C GLU A 38 1.35 6.18 14.82
N CYS A 39 1.55 7.43 14.41
CA CYS A 39 1.86 7.75 13.01
C CYS A 39 3.17 7.08 12.58
N ILE A 40 4.21 7.17 13.40
CA ILE A 40 5.50 6.52 13.12
C ILE A 40 5.32 5.02 12.92
N GLN A 41 4.61 4.37 13.84
CA GLN A 41 4.44 2.92 13.80
C GLN A 41 3.69 2.48 12.56
N ARG A 42 2.59 3.16 12.22
CA ARG A 42 1.81 2.81 11.02
C ARG A 42 2.56 3.09 9.74
N CYS A 43 3.34 4.16 9.70
CA CYS A 43 4.18 4.48 8.53
C CYS A 43 5.23 3.40 8.29
N LEU A 44 5.89 2.92 9.35
CA LEU A 44 6.90 1.86 9.21
C LEU A 44 6.28 0.56 8.72
N GLU A 45 5.14 0.17 9.28
CA GLU A 45 4.43 -1.03 8.85
C GLU A 45 3.99 -0.91 7.39
N CYS A 46 3.45 0.25 7.03
CA CYS A 46 3.00 0.48 5.65
C CYS A 46 4.16 0.41 4.67
N ALA A 47 5.31 1.00 5.02
CA ALA A 47 6.51 0.93 4.18
C ALA A 47 6.92 -0.53 3.93
N ASP A 48 6.88 -1.35 4.98
CA ASP A 48 7.28 -2.77 4.88
C ASP A 48 6.34 -3.56 3.99
N ILE A 49 5.03 -3.43 4.17
CA ILE A 49 4.08 -4.19 3.36
C ILE A 49 4.11 -3.75 1.90
N CYS A 50 4.32 -2.47 1.64
CA CYS A 50 4.42 -1.95 0.28
C CYS A 50 5.62 -2.57 -0.45
N GLN A 51 6.77 -2.68 0.22
CA GLN A 51 7.96 -3.31 -0.37
C GLN A 51 7.74 -4.78 -0.65
N LEU A 52 7.13 -5.49 0.29
CA LEU A 52 6.81 -6.90 0.09
C LEU A 52 5.86 -7.08 -1.08
N CYS A 53 4.85 -6.23 -1.19
CA CYS A 53 3.89 -6.26 -2.28
C CYS A 53 4.57 -6.09 -3.64
N VAL A 54 5.51 -5.13 -3.75
CA VAL A 54 6.31 -4.93 -4.97
C VAL A 54 7.06 -6.21 -5.34
N ARG A 55 7.77 -6.79 -4.38
CA ARG A 55 8.58 -7.99 -4.62
C ARG A 55 7.72 -9.17 -5.06
N MET A 56 6.58 -9.36 -4.42
CA MET A 56 5.67 -10.46 -4.76
C MET A 56 5.07 -10.28 -6.15
N GLN A 57 4.80 -9.04 -6.56
CA GLN A 57 4.35 -8.77 -7.92
C GLN A 57 5.46 -9.07 -8.94
N GLN A 58 6.69 -8.70 -8.63
CA GLN A 58 7.82 -8.91 -9.53
C GLN A 58 8.12 -10.38 -9.79
N HIS A 59 8.00 -11.24 -8.77
CA HIS A 59 8.25 -12.67 -8.97
C HIS A 59 6.97 -13.48 -9.21
N ASN A 60 5.85 -12.78 -9.42
CA ASN A 60 4.60 -13.40 -9.82
C ASN A 60 4.10 -14.44 -8.81
N SER A 61 4.01 -14.04 -7.56
CA SER A 61 3.58 -14.90 -6.46
C SER A 61 2.15 -15.41 -6.67
N PRO A 62 1.86 -16.68 -6.32
CA PRO A 62 0.47 -17.17 -6.33
C PRO A 62 -0.41 -16.52 -5.26
N PHE A 63 0.17 -15.71 -4.37
CA PHE A 63 -0.55 -15.01 -3.29
C PHE A 63 -0.76 -13.53 -3.58
N LEU A 64 -0.73 -13.13 -4.85
CA LEU A 64 -0.86 -11.70 -5.22
C LEU A 64 -2.17 -11.09 -4.76
N LYS A 65 -3.28 -11.82 -4.87
CA LYS A 65 -4.57 -11.31 -4.44
C LYS A 65 -4.54 -10.98 -2.95
N GLU A 66 -4.06 -11.91 -2.15
CA GLU A 66 -4.00 -11.77 -0.69
C GLU A 66 -3.09 -10.63 -0.26
N ILE A 67 -1.89 -10.55 -0.85
CA ILE A 67 -0.95 -9.49 -0.45
C ILE A 67 -1.44 -8.11 -0.89
N CYS A 68 -2.07 -8.00 -2.05
CA CYS A 68 -2.61 -6.73 -2.51
C CYS A 68 -3.77 -6.27 -1.62
N GLU A 69 -4.64 -7.20 -1.21
CA GLU A 69 -5.72 -6.87 -0.27
C GLU A 69 -5.19 -6.42 1.08
N LEU A 70 -4.18 -7.11 1.59
CA LEU A 70 -3.56 -6.73 2.87
C LEU A 70 -2.85 -5.40 2.77
N CYS A 71 -2.09 -5.19 1.68
CA CYS A 71 -1.40 -3.94 1.45
C CYS A 71 -2.39 -2.77 1.41
N ALA A 72 -3.52 -2.94 0.71
CA ALA A 72 -4.55 -1.90 0.65
C ALA A 72 -5.08 -1.57 2.04
N LYS A 73 -5.37 -2.58 2.87
CA LYS A 73 -5.87 -2.37 4.24
C LYS A 73 -4.87 -1.61 5.10
N ILE A 74 -3.60 -1.99 5.02
CA ILE A 74 -2.54 -1.36 5.83
C ILE A 74 -2.32 0.07 5.36
N CYS A 75 -2.35 0.32 4.04
CA CYS A 75 -2.24 1.67 3.50
C CYS A 75 -3.40 2.56 3.98
N GLU A 76 -4.62 2.05 3.97
CA GLU A 76 -5.79 2.79 4.47
C GLU A 76 -5.67 3.10 5.95
N TYR A 77 -5.21 2.13 6.73
CA TYR A 77 -4.99 2.28 8.17
C TYR A 77 -3.94 3.35 8.45
N CYS A 78 -2.86 3.35 7.68
CA CYS A 78 -1.82 4.39 7.79
C CYS A 78 -2.35 5.76 7.39
N ALA A 79 -3.10 5.85 6.30
CA ALA A 79 -3.69 7.10 5.84
C ALA A 79 -4.61 7.71 6.90
N GLU A 80 -5.43 6.89 7.56
CA GLU A 80 -6.34 7.36 8.61
C GLU A 80 -5.60 8.08 9.71
N GLU A 81 -4.45 7.55 10.14
CA GLU A 81 -3.66 8.18 11.19
C GLU A 81 -2.98 9.46 10.67
N CYS A 82 -2.38 9.39 9.49
CA CYS A 82 -1.68 10.55 8.91
C CYS A 82 -2.65 11.72 8.67
N GLU A 83 -3.89 11.44 8.33
CA GLU A 83 -4.91 12.47 8.10
C GLU A 83 -5.30 13.24 9.35
N LYS A 84 -4.99 12.72 10.54
CA LYS A 84 -5.24 13.40 11.80
C LYS A 84 -4.23 14.50 12.11
N HIS A 85 -3.12 14.53 11.39
CA HIS A 85 -2.02 15.46 11.65
C HIS A 85 -1.96 16.52 10.56
N SER A 86 -1.56 17.75 10.96
CA SER A 86 -1.51 18.90 10.05
C SER A 86 -0.15 19.08 9.37
N HIS A 87 0.85 18.29 9.73
CA HIS A 87 2.19 18.38 9.13
C HIS A 87 2.17 18.01 7.65
N ASP A 88 2.95 18.73 6.84
CA ASP A 88 3.00 18.49 5.40
C ASP A 88 3.44 17.07 5.09
N HIS A 89 4.41 16.51 5.82
CA HIS A 89 4.87 15.15 5.60
C HIS A 89 3.77 14.12 5.87
N CYS A 90 2.89 14.39 6.84
CA CYS A 90 1.76 13.51 7.14
C CYS A 90 0.70 13.57 6.03
N LYS A 91 0.42 14.75 5.51
CA LYS A 91 -0.53 14.92 4.40
C LYS A 91 -0.04 14.22 3.15
N LYS A 92 1.24 14.39 2.83
CA LYS A 92 1.86 13.74 1.67
C LYS A 92 1.81 12.22 1.82
N CYS A 93 2.08 11.72 3.02
CA CYS A 93 2.02 10.30 3.31
C CYS A 93 0.61 9.75 3.14
N ALA A 94 -0.39 10.46 3.66
CA ALA A 94 -1.79 10.04 3.51
C ALA A 94 -2.18 9.91 2.04
N GLU A 95 -1.80 10.89 1.21
CA GLU A 95 -2.08 10.84 -0.23
C GLU A 95 -1.44 9.64 -0.90
N ALA A 96 -0.16 9.37 -0.59
CA ALA A 96 0.54 8.22 -1.15
C ALA A 96 -0.10 6.90 -0.71
N CYS A 97 -0.51 6.82 0.55
CA CYS A 97 -1.19 5.63 1.09
C CYS A 97 -2.53 5.39 0.40
N ARG A 98 -3.33 6.44 0.19
CA ARG A 98 -4.62 6.32 -0.50
C ARG A 98 -4.43 5.87 -1.94
N GLN A 99 -3.45 6.44 -2.64
CA GLN A 99 -3.15 6.05 -4.02
C GLN A 99 -2.71 4.59 -4.10
N CYS A 100 -1.84 4.17 -3.19
CA CYS A 100 -1.36 2.78 -3.14
C CYS A 100 -2.51 1.81 -2.87
N ALA A 101 -3.38 2.14 -1.92
CA ALA A 101 -4.54 1.31 -1.61
C ALA A 101 -5.44 1.13 -2.83
N GLU A 102 -5.69 2.21 -3.57
CA GLU A 102 -6.51 2.17 -4.77
C GLU A 102 -5.92 1.23 -5.82
N GLU A 103 -4.62 1.36 -6.08
CA GLU A 103 -3.95 0.50 -7.08
C GLU A 103 -3.93 -0.96 -6.65
N CYS A 104 -3.68 -1.22 -5.38
CA CYS A 104 -3.69 -2.60 -4.86
C CYS A 104 -5.08 -3.23 -4.98
N ARG A 105 -6.14 -2.47 -4.72
CA ARG A 105 -7.50 -2.99 -4.85
C ARG A 105 -7.85 -3.30 -6.30
N LYS A 106 -7.37 -2.50 -7.24
CA LYS A 106 -7.56 -2.79 -8.67
C LYS A 106 -6.94 -4.13 -9.05
N ILE A 107 -5.73 -4.41 -8.58
CA ILE A 107 -5.06 -5.69 -8.85
C ILE A 107 -5.85 -6.85 -8.24
N ALA A 108 -6.26 -6.73 -6.98
CA ALA A 108 -7.02 -7.77 -6.31
C ALA A 108 -8.33 -8.07 -7.03
N MET A 109 -9.04 -7.04 -7.48
CA MET A 109 -10.29 -7.19 -8.24
C MET A 109 -10.05 -7.83 -9.60
N TYR A 110 -8.97 -7.45 -10.28
CA TYR A 110 -8.60 -8.01 -11.57
C TYR A 110 -8.33 -9.52 -11.44
N ILE A 111 -7.57 -9.92 -10.43
CA ILE A 111 -7.28 -11.33 -10.18
C ILE A 111 -8.56 -12.09 -9.85
N THR A 112 -9.44 -11.54 -9.03
CA THR A 112 -10.72 -12.15 -8.70
C THR A 112 -11.56 -12.37 -9.96
N SER A 113 -11.62 -11.38 -10.85
CA SER A 113 -12.37 -11.47 -12.10
C SER A 113 -11.85 -12.58 -13.00
N ILE A 114 -10.52 -12.71 -13.12
CA ILE A 114 -9.89 -13.78 -13.90
C ILE A 114 -10.22 -15.14 -13.31
N MET A 115 -10.13 -15.28 -11.99
CA MET A 115 -10.43 -16.53 -11.29
C MET A 115 -11.89 -16.95 -11.51
N LEU A 116 -12.83 -16.02 -11.51
CA LEU A 116 -14.24 -16.29 -11.74
C LEU A 116 -14.47 -16.77 -13.20
N ILE A 117 -13.81 -16.17 -14.16
CA ILE A 117 -13.91 -16.57 -15.57
C ILE A 117 -13.41 -18.02 -15.75
N ILE A 118 -12.24 -18.32 -15.17
CA ILE A 118 -11.67 -19.66 -15.23
C ILE A 118 -12.61 -20.68 -14.58
N PHE A 119 -13.13 -20.34 -13.39
CA PHE A 119 -14.05 -21.22 -12.66
C PHE A 119 -15.30 -21.53 -13.50
N ARG A 120 -15.92 -20.51 -14.10
CA ARG A 120 -17.10 -20.70 -14.96
C ARG A 120 -16.82 -21.63 -16.13
N ARG A 121 -15.67 -21.49 -16.76
CA ARG A 121 -15.26 -22.34 -17.88
C ARG A 121 -15.08 -23.79 -17.44
N MET A 122 -14.50 -23.98 -16.24
CA MET A 122 -14.30 -25.32 -15.70
C MET A 122 -15.61 -26.00 -15.33
N MET A 123 -16.63 -25.23 -14.97
CA MET A 123 -17.93 -25.74 -14.57
C MET A 123 -18.88 -25.97 -15.76
N SER A 124 -18.57 -25.47 -16.94
CA SER A 124 -19.36 -25.71 -18.15
C SER A 124 -18.78 -26.86 -19.01
#